data_9390443c5a6ded743966eab30849fe9f
#
_entry.id   9390443c5a6ded743966eab30849fe9f
#
_cell.length_a   1.000
_cell.length_b   1.000
_cell.length_c   1.000
_cell.angle_alpha   90.00
_cell.angle_beta   90.00
_cell.angle_gamma   90.00
#
_symmetry.space_group_name_H-M   'P 1'
#
loop_
_entity.id
_entity.type
_entity.pdbx_description
1 polymer ?
#
loop_
_entity_poly.entity_id
_entity_poly.type
_entity_poly.pdbx_seq_one_letter_code
_entity_poly.pdbx_strand_id
1 'polypeptide(L)'
;MKLLVTGGLGFIGSNFIQKILNQHSDYEIINVDAELNGSNPKNLSQIQDRKNYEFVKGNITNKKLMEKLIENCDAVVNFAAESFVDRSINDANPFLVSNIRGTFTILDIITKQKKRLVQISTDEVFGSLKSGTA
;
A
#
# COMPACT_ATOMS: atom_id res chain seq x y z
N MET A 1 -0.26 -13.03 -13.03
CA MET A 1 0.08 -11.61 -12.83
C MET A 1 0.64 -11.41 -11.44
N LYS A 2 1.76 -10.68 -11.31
CA LYS A 2 2.41 -10.43 -10.02
C LYS A 2 2.18 -8.99 -9.55
N LEU A 3 1.53 -8.82 -8.40
CA LEU A 3 1.21 -7.52 -7.81
C LEU A 3 2.14 -7.23 -6.61
N LEU A 4 2.64 -6.01 -6.54
CA LEU A 4 3.20 -5.47 -5.32
C LEU A 4 2.11 -4.68 -4.59
N VAL A 5 1.73 -5.12 -3.41
CA VAL A 5 0.75 -4.45 -2.55
C VAL A 5 1.48 -3.82 -1.38
N THR A 6 1.32 -2.53 -1.16
CA THR A 6 1.92 -1.83 -0.01
C THR A 6 0.84 -1.53 1.03
N GLY A 7 1.18 -1.58 2.31
CA GLY A 7 0.21 -1.40 3.39
C GLY A 7 -0.80 -2.55 3.50
N GLY A 8 -0.40 -3.75 3.07
CA GLY A 8 -1.29 -4.89 2.99
C GLY A 8 -1.64 -5.55 4.33
N LEU A 9 -1.01 -5.15 5.43
CA LEU A 9 -1.42 -5.56 6.78
C LEU A 9 -2.50 -4.66 7.40
N GLY A 10 -2.80 -3.52 6.76
CA GLY A 10 -3.90 -2.65 7.14
C GLY A 10 -5.26 -3.26 6.81
N PHE A 11 -6.34 -2.62 7.30
CA PHE A 11 -7.71 -3.12 7.13
C PHE A 11 -8.10 -3.31 5.66
N ILE A 12 -7.95 -2.27 4.83
CA ILE A 12 -8.36 -2.33 3.42
C ILE A 12 -7.41 -3.22 2.62
N GLY A 13 -6.09 -3.04 2.78
CA GLY A 13 -5.08 -3.80 2.04
C GLY A 13 -5.16 -5.31 2.27
N SER A 14 -5.40 -5.74 3.52
CA SER A 14 -5.52 -7.17 3.84
C SER A 14 -6.76 -7.80 3.21
N ASN A 15 -7.89 -7.10 3.20
CA ASN A 15 -9.11 -7.56 2.55
C ASN A 15 -8.93 -7.64 1.01
N PHE A 16 -8.25 -6.67 0.41
CA PHE A 16 -7.90 -6.70 -1.01
C PHE A 16 -7.06 -7.93 -1.34
N ILE A 17 -5.97 -8.17 -0.59
CA ILE A 17 -5.07 -9.31 -0.81
C ILE A 17 -5.84 -10.64 -0.75
N GLN A 18 -6.63 -10.83 0.31
CA GLN A 18 -7.44 -12.05 0.47
C GLN A 18 -8.41 -12.25 -0.69
N LYS A 19 -9.10 -11.19 -1.10
CA LYS A 19 -10.05 -11.23 -2.21
C LYS A 19 -9.37 -11.63 -3.52
N ILE A 20 -8.24 -10.98 -3.87
CA ILE A 20 -7.50 -11.27 -5.10
C ILE A 20 -7.01 -12.71 -5.11
N LEU A 21 -6.36 -13.18 -4.06
CA LEU A 21 -5.82 -14.54 -3.99
C LEU A 21 -6.90 -15.64 -3.96
N ASN A 22 -8.12 -15.30 -3.53
CA ASN A 22 -9.25 -16.24 -3.56
C ASN A 22 -9.97 -16.27 -4.91
N GLN A 23 -9.96 -15.17 -5.66
CA GLN A 23 -10.63 -15.06 -6.94
C GLN A 23 -9.73 -15.39 -8.14
N HIS A 24 -8.41 -15.22 -8.00
CA HIS A 24 -7.44 -15.35 -9.09
C HIS A 24 -6.27 -16.23 -8.66
N SER A 25 -6.34 -17.52 -8.97
CA SER A 25 -5.30 -18.50 -8.61
C SER A 25 -3.97 -18.30 -9.36
N ASP A 26 -3.99 -17.58 -10.48
CA ASP A 26 -2.85 -17.22 -11.33
C ASP A 26 -2.14 -15.93 -10.89
N TYR A 27 -2.65 -15.27 -9.85
CA TYR A 27 -2.02 -14.06 -9.31
C TYR A 27 -1.04 -14.41 -8.19
N GLU A 28 0.07 -13.69 -8.18
CA GLU A 28 1.06 -13.67 -7.10
C GLU A 28 1.05 -12.30 -6.43
N ILE A 29 1.17 -12.28 -5.12
CA ILE A 29 1.23 -11.02 -4.35
C ILE A 29 2.50 -10.97 -3.52
N ILE A 30 3.27 -9.89 -3.71
CA ILE A 30 4.27 -9.42 -2.76
C ILE A 30 3.60 -8.34 -1.92
N ASN A 31 3.49 -8.57 -0.62
CA ASN A 31 2.96 -7.59 0.33
C ASN A 31 4.10 -6.93 1.09
N VAL A 32 4.29 -5.62 0.94
CA VAL A 32 5.25 -4.85 1.74
C VAL A 32 4.53 -3.97 2.75
N ASP A 33 4.89 -4.12 4.02
CA ASP A 33 4.32 -3.35 5.13
C ASP A 33 5.38 -3.04 6.17
N ALA A 34 5.33 -1.86 6.74
CA ALA A 34 6.29 -1.41 7.76
C ALA A 34 5.91 -1.86 9.17
N GLU A 35 4.74 -2.50 9.33
CA GLU A 35 4.17 -2.90 10.62
C GLU A 35 4.04 -1.72 11.60
N LEU A 36 3.64 -0.57 11.08
CA LEU A 36 3.34 0.62 11.87
C LEU A 36 1.90 0.59 12.39
N ASN A 37 1.45 1.72 12.91
CA ASN A 37 0.10 1.85 13.44
C ASN A 37 -0.98 1.51 12.37
N GLY A 38 -1.98 0.71 12.79
CA GLY A 38 -3.02 0.23 11.88
C GLY A 38 -2.70 -1.07 11.15
N SER A 39 -1.45 -1.52 11.17
CA SER A 39 -1.05 -2.83 10.64
C SER A 39 -1.32 -3.95 11.64
N ASN A 40 -1.89 -5.05 11.17
CA ASN A 40 -2.11 -6.25 11.97
C ASN A 40 -1.77 -7.52 11.16
N PRO A 41 -0.63 -8.18 11.44
CA PRO A 41 -0.23 -9.41 10.74
C PRO A 41 -1.28 -10.53 10.81
N LYS A 42 -2.10 -10.56 11.85
CA LYS A 42 -3.17 -11.55 12.00
C LYS A 42 -4.23 -11.47 10.91
N ASN A 43 -4.38 -10.31 10.26
CA ASN A 43 -5.33 -10.14 9.16
C ASN A 43 -5.06 -11.10 7.99
N LEU A 44 -3.82 -11.54 7.80
CA LEU A 44 -3.41 -12.41 6.70
C LEU A 44 -2.92 -13.80 7.16
N SER A 45 -3.16 -14.18 8.42
CA SER A 45 -2.71 -15.47 8.98
C SER A 45 -3.20 -16.69 8.18
N GLN A 46 -4.38 -16.61 7.54
CA GLN A 46 -4.95 -17.71 6.76
C GLN A 46 -4.26 -17.93 5.40
N ILE A 47 -3.48 -16.96 4.94
CA ILE A 47 -2.86 -17.01 3.61
C ILE A 47 -1.32 -16.92 3.66
N GLN A 48 -0.74 -16.77 4.84
CA GLN A 48 0.71 -16.57 5.00
C GLN A 48 1.56 -17.70 4.39
N ASP A 49 1.04 -18.92 4.37
CA ASP A 49 1.75 -20.11 3.87
C ASP A 49 1.39 -20.44 2.39
N ARG A 50 0.63 -19.57 1.72
CA ARG A 50 0.30 -19.77 0.29
C ARG A 50 1.53 -19.55 -0.57
N LYS A 51 1.76 -20.40 -1.55
CA LYS A 51 2.90 -20.32 -2.49
C LYS A 51 2.90 -19.05 -3.35
N ASN A 52 1.73 -18.45 -3.55
CA ASN A 52 1.53 -17.25 -4.34
C ASN A 52 1.39 -15.97 -3.48
N TYR A 53 1.83 -16.02 -2.23
CA TYR A 53 1.89 -14.87 -1.32
C TYR A 53 3.27 -14.79 -0.67
N GLU A 54 3.84 -13.58 -0.68
CA GLU A 54 5.10 -13.26 -0.04
C GLU A 54 4.93 -12.00 0.83
N PHE A 55 5.38 -12.05 2.07
CA PHE A 55 5.44 -10.89 2.95
C PHE A 55 6.86 -10.36 3.06
N VAL A 56 7.01 -9.04 2.89
CA VAL A 56 8.27 -8.32 3.07
C VAL A 56 8.07 -7.20 4.08
N LYS A 57 8.73 -7.28 5.22
CA LYS A 57 8.75 -6.17 6.17
C LYS A 57 9.59 -5.03 5.62
N GLY A 58 8.97 -3.87 5.39
CA GLY A 58 9.68 -2.72 4.85
C GLY A 58 8.82 -1.47 4.74
N ASN A 59 9.49 -0.33 4.67
CA ASN A 59 8.83 0.97 4.52
C ASN A 59 8.92 1.44 3.07
N ILE A 60 7.84 1.99 2.54
CA ILE A 60 7.76 2.51 1.16
C ILE A 60 8.73 3.68 0.89
N THR A 61 9.26 4.32 1.94
CA THR A 61 10.31 5.34 1.81
C THR A 61 11.70 4.74 1.56
N ASN A 62 11.89 3.44 1.75
CA ASN A 62 13.14 2.76 1.46
C ASN A 62 13.28 2.53 -0.06
N LYS A 63 13.91 3.49 -0.73
CA LYS A 63 14.05 3.49 -2.19
C LYS A 63 14.67 2.20 -2.73
N LYS A 64 15.77 1.73 -2.14
CA LYS A 64 16.47 0.52 -2.61
C LYS A 64 15.60 -0.73 -2.53
N LEU A 65 14.85 -0.87 -1.44
CA LEU A 65 13.90 -1.97 -1.27
C LEU A 65 12.80 -1.89 -2.32
N MET A 66 12.19 -0.72 -2.47
CA MET A 66 11.08 -0.51 -3.41
C MET A 66 11.51 -0.69 -4.87
N GLU A 67 12.70 -0.23 -5.25
CA GLU A 67 13.26 -0.47 -6.60
C GLU A 67 13.31 -1.97 -6.93
N LYS A 68 13.86 -2.78 -6.01
CA LYS A 68 13.94 -4.23 -6.17
C LYS A 68 12.56 -4.90 -6.25
N LEU A 69 11.62 -4.48 -5.39
CA LEU A 69 10.29 -5.09 -5.36
C LEU A 69 9.46 -4.71 -6.59
N ILE A 70 9.51 -3.45 -7.02
CA ILE A 70 8.77 -2.94 -8.19
C ILE A 70 9.32 -3.55 -9.48
N GLU A 71 10.64 -3.75 -9.59
CA GLU A 71 11.24 -4.43 -10.74
C GLU A 71 10.63 -5.82 -10.97
N ASN A 72 10.36 -6.53 -9.89
CA ASN A 72 9.88 -7.92 -9.89
C ASN A 72 8.33 -8.06 -9.90
N CYS A 73 7.58 -6.98 -10.18
CA CYS A 73 6.13 -7.04 -10.28
C CYS A 73 5.61 -6.44 -11.60
N ASP A 74 4.36 -6.75 -11.93
CA ASP A 74 3.67 -6.20 -13.11
C ASP A 74 2.98 -4.88 -12.81
N ALA A 75 2.49 -4.72 -11.57
CA ALA A 75 1.80 -3.51 -11.13
C ALA A 75 1.94 -3.32 -9.60
N VAL A 76 1.79 -2.09 -9.16
CA VAL A 76 1.78 -1.69 -7.74
C VAL A 76 0.38 -1.25 -7.34
N VAL A 77 -0.09 -1.70 -6.17
CA VAL A 77 -1.30 -1.20 -5.53
C VAL A 77 -0.90 -0.63 -4.16
N ASN A 78 -0.99 0.70 -4.02
CA ASN A 78 -0.53 1.39 -2.82
C ASN A 78 -1.69 1.67 -1.85
N PHE A 79 -1.73 0.93 -0.75
CA PHE A 79 -2.60 1.18 0.41
C PHE A 79 -1.82 1.80 1.58
N ALA A 80 -0.49 1.86 1.50
CA ALA A 80 0.33 2.38 2.59
C ALA A 80 0.09 3.87 2.77
N ALA A 81 -0.50 4.24 3.89
CA ALA A 81 -0.78 5.60 4.30
C ALA A 81 -0.99 5.68 5.82
N GLU A 82 -0.70 6.82 6.42
CA GLU A 82 -1.25 7.20 7.72
C GLU A 82 -2.59 7.88 7.49
N SER A 83 -3.66 7.42 8.19
CA SER A 83 -5.05 7.85 7.94
C SER A 83 -5.80 8.33 9.19
N PHE A 84 -5.20 8.25 10.38
CA PHE A 84 -5.86 8.66 11.63
C PHE A 84 -5.75 10.16 11.86
N VAL A 85 -6.81 10.92 11.57
CA VAL A 85 -6.85 12.39 11.64
C VAL A 85 -6.40 12.94 12.99
N ASP A 86 -6.91 12.41 14.11
CA ASP A 86 -6.56 12.87 15.46
C ASP A 86 -5.06 12.79 15.74
N ARG A 87 -4.38 11.83 15.14
CA ARG A 87 -2.93 11.68 15.28
C ARG A 87 -2.17 12.72 14.48
N SER A 88 -2.69 13.13 13.31
CA SER A 88 -2.06 14.15 12.48
C SER A 88 -2.06 15.53 13.16
N ILE A 89 -3.05 15.79 14.01
CA ILE A 89 -3.14 17.02 14.80
C ILE A 89 -2.02 17.07 15.86
N ASN A 90 -1.69 15.93 16.44
CA ASN A 90 -0.64 15.85 17.47
C ASN A 90 0.78 15.81 16.86
N ASP A 91 0.95 15.05 15.77
CA ASP A 91 2.22 14.94 15.03
C ASP A 91 1.95 14.64 13.56
N ALA A 92 2.14 15.63 12.70
CA ALA A 92 1.96 15.52 11.26
C ALA A 92 3.13 14.79 10.55
N ASN A 93 4.29 14.64 11.19
CA ASN A 93 5.49 14.11 10.53
C ASN A 93 5.33 12.69 9.97
N PRO A 94 4.72 11.71 10.68
CA PRO A 94 4.46 10.39 10.10
C PRO A 94 3.62 10.45 8.82
N PHE A 95 2.67 11.38 8.74
CA PHE A 95 1.81 11.58 7.56
C PHE A 95 2.60 12.14 6.38
N LEU A 96 3.47 13.13 6.60
CA LEU A 96 4.36 13.67 5.57
C LEU A 96 5.31 12.58 5.05
N VAL A 97 5.87 11.79 5.95
CA VAL A 97 6.79 10.71 5.60
C VAL A 97 6.07 9.62 4.81
N SER A 98 4.94 9.13 5.28
CA SER A 98 4.21 8.03 4.62
C SER A 98 3.49 8.51 3.35
N ASN A 99 2.62 9.52 3.49
CA ASN A 99 1.68 9.86 2.42
C ASN A 99 2.33 10.69 1.31
N ILE A 100 3.32 11.52 1.64
CA ILE A 100 4.00 12.36 0.63
C ILE A 100 5.30 11.68 0.17
N ARG A 101 6.27 11.51 1.08
CA ARG A 101 7.58 10.99 0.71
C ARG A 101 7.52 9.53 0.24
N GLY A 102 6.71 8.69 0.88
CA GLY A 102 6.51 7.30 0.50
C GLY A 102 5.87 7.18 -0.89
N THR A 103 4.77 7.89 -1.13
CA THR A 103 4.10 7.92 -2.43
C THR A 103 5.03 8.48 -3.52
N PHE A 104 5.76 9.57 -3.24
CA PHE A 104 6.76 10.10 -4.17
C PHE A 104 7.84 9.06 -4.52
N THR A 105 8.32 8.29 -3.55
CA THR A 105 9.31 7.23 -3.78
C THR A 105 8.78 6.19 -4.77
N ILE A 106 7.54 5.74 -4.60
CA ILE A 106 6.89 4.81 -5.53
C ILE A 106 6.78 5.44 -6.92
N LEU A 107 6.27 6.68 -7.03
CA LEU A 107 6.10 7.39 -8.30
C LEU A 107 7.41 7.58 -9.07
N ASP A 108 8.49 7.96 -8.40
CA ASP A 108 9.83 8.11 -9.02
C ASP A 108 10.32 6.78 -9.62
N ILE A 109 10.06 5.66 -8.94
CA ILE A 109 10.49 4.34 -9.40
C ILE A 109 9.62 3.85 -10.56
N ILE A 110 8.29 3.88 -10.43
CA ILE A 110 7.39 3.35 -11.47
C ILE A 110 7.51 4.10 -12.78
N THR A 111 7.77 5.42 -12.74
CA THR A 111 7.99 6.24 -13.92
C THR A 111 9.24 5.75 -14.69
N LYS A 112 10.33 5.44 -13.98
CA LYS A 112 11.58 4.95 -14.58
C LYS A 112 11.44 3.52 -15.10
N GLN A 113 10.73 2.66 -14.36
CA GLN A 113 10.56 1.24 -14.68
C GLN A 113 9.32 0.99 -15.56
N LYS A 114 8.52 2.03 -15.89
CA LYS A 114 7.31 1.97 -16.71
C LYS A 114 6.29 0.95 -16.19
N LYS A 115 6.11 0.90 -14.88
CA LYS A 115 5.13 0.03 -14.21
C LYS A 115 3.79 0.75 -14.00
N ARG A 116 2.72 -0.02 -13.82
CA ARG A 116 1.39 0.52 -13.49
C ARG A 116 1.27 0.77 -11.99
N LEU A 117 0.54 1.81 -11.61
CA LEU A 117 0.18 2.11 -10.23
C LEU A 117 -1.33 2.28 -10.09
N VAL A 118 -1.88 1.66 -9.07
CA VAL A 118 -3.17 2.02 -8.50
C VAL A 118 -2.90 2.65 -7.12
N GLN A 119 -3.14 3.95 -7.01
CA GLN A 119 -3.05 4.68 -5.75
C GLN A 119 -4.41 4.68 -5.07
N ILE A 120 -4.50 4.12 -3.88
CA ILE A 120 -5.70 4.26 -3.05
C ILE A 120 -5.60 5.60 -2.33
N SER A 121 -6.49 6.51 -2.72
CA SER A 121 -6.55 7.87 -2.21
C SER A 121 -7.75 8.03 -1.26
N THR A 122 -8.05 9.24 -0.87
CA THR A 122 -9.12 9.62 0.05
C THR A 122 -9.90 10.81 -0.52
N ASP A 123 -11.14 10.97 -0.12
CA ASP A 123 -12.00 12.11 -0.43
C ASP A 123 -11.45 13.43 0.16
N GLU A 124 -10.67 13.37 1.22
CA GLU A 124 -10.01 14.53 1.84
C GLU A 124 -9.16 15.36 0.85
N VAL A 125 -8.67 14.76 -0.23
CA VAL A 125 -7.89 15.48 -1.26
C VAL A 125 -8.73 16.49 -2.04
N PHE A 126 -10.05 16.37 -2.01
CA PHE A 126 -10.97 17.31 -2.67
C PHE A 126 -11.42 18.44 -1.75
N GLY A 127 -11.17 18.35 -0.44
CA GLY A 127 -11.62 19.31 0.56
C GLY A 127 -13.12 19.26 0.79
N SER A 128 -13.65 20.30 1.48
CA SER A 128 -15.07 20.37 1.81
C SER A 128 -15.94 20.68 0.60
N LEU A 129 -16.96 19.88 0.36
CA LEU A 129 -18.00 20.17 -0.63
C LEU A 129 -18.93 21.26 -0.11
N LYS A 130 -19.33 22.19 -0.99
CA LYS A 130 -20.43 23.13 -0.69
C LYS A 130 -21.74 22.34 -0.58
N SER A 131 -22.60 22.69 0.37
CA SER A 131 -23.91 22.04 0.52
C SER A 131 -24.70 22.14 -0.80
N GLY A 132 -25.17 21.00 -1.32
CA GLY A 132 -25.94 20.91 -2.56
C GLY A 132 -25.14 20.57 -3.81
N THR A 133 -23.82 20.31 -3.71
CA THR A 133 -22.99 19.75 -4.78
C THR A 133 -22.70 18.28 -4.46
N ALA A 134 -23.56 17.37 -4.86
CA ALA A 134 -23.31 15.93 -4.87
C ALA A 134 -23.32 15.46 -6.32
#